data_df4be7aee106c52c65e9475c80a5fe40
#
_entry.id   df4be7aee106c52c65e9475c80a5fe40
#
_cell.length_a   1.000
_cell.length_b   1.000
_cell.length_c   1.000
_cell.angle_alpha   90.00
_cell.angle_beta   90.00
_cell.angle_gamma   90.00
#
_symmetry.space_group_name_H-M   'P 1'
#
loop_
_entity.id
_entity.type
_entity.pdbx_description
1 polymer ?
#
loop_
_entity_poly.entity_id
_entity_poly.type
_entity_poly.pdbx_seq_one_letter_code
_entity_poly.pdbx_strand_id
1 'polypeptide(L)'
;MRYIIAFDVGTTAVKAVCIDRQTGKLTTGKADCELYIPQLNYAEQDPLQLWGALCAASRECVAKAEIDLQEIGGLVICAPWKNIIPLDADGRPMRNSLIWMDARAIPQAARLNAAMNTDAFTGQDYHARLLWLKETEPEIWNSAAHIVGLNCYFKYRATGNLFTECSDDFIHTPNPSVQAHYDRVLRCCGFTEEELQKFPRSLPSTAVMGHLLPQAAEELGLLPGLPVVGGFGDLNAITFGCGCIEDGMAHIYLGTSGWLCETKNEREPGYGRGHFTLDEQHENTLFGIQTGGRAYDWLINQFYSAERRELGDAVFDFVNGEIAAAAPGCDGLIATHWLGGELPPLAAKNAKGLFFNITDRHERRHFARAMLESICYTHRLSLDSYTAFHGGEAPESIRVVGGGAMSAEWMQMMADILHLPVHVPANPRYVGTMGAYYCAMIGLGLAKDYADAIAGQSLGEETVYYPNAENRAVYDKAFGVYSKLYRTLKPLYDEINGVY
;
A
#
# COMPACT_ATOMS: atom_id res chain seq x y z
N MET A 1 30.72 -4.49 -3.53
CA MET A 1 29.32 -4.07 -3.40
C MET A 1 28.88 -4.20 -1.96
N ARG A 2 28.96 -3.11 -1.22
CA ARG A 2 28.59 -3.06 0.22
C ARG A 2 27.21 -2.46 0.41
N TYR A 3 26.84 -1.46 -0.40
CA TYR A 3 25.61 -0.72 -0.24
C TYR A 3 24.63 -1.00 -1.38
N ILE A 4 23.35 -1.00 -1.06
CA ILE A 4 22.23 -0.98 -2.03
C ILE A 4 21.34 0.21 -1.67
N ILE A 5 20.86 0.93 -2.68
CA ILE A 5 19.90 2.01 -2.50
C ILE A 5 18.52 1.53 -2.92
N ALA A 6 17.57 1.55 -2.00
CA ALA A 6 16.18 1.21 -2.26
C ALA A 6 15.30 2.47 -2.12
N PHE A 7 14.41 2.66 -3.11
CA PHE A 7 13.44 3.74 -3.11
C PHE A 7 12.04 3.21 -2.85
N ASP A 8 11.34 3.86 -1.93
CA ASP A 8 9.93 3.66 -1.64
C ASP A 8 9.18 4.95 -1.98
N VAL A 9 8.48 4.93 -3.10
CA VAL A 9 7.70 6.07 -3.59
C VAL A 9 6.28 5.95 -3.05
N GLY A 10 5.94 6.80 -2.10
CA GLY A 10 4.58 6.90 -1.57
C GLY A 10 3.77 8.01 -2.24
N THR A 11 2.48 8.09 -1.92
CA THR A 11 1.58 9.12 -2.46
C THR A 11 1.95 10.54 -2.00
N THR A 12 2.53 10.69 -0.81
CA THR A 12 2.84 12.01 -0.21
C THR A 12 4.32 12.26 -0.04
N ALA A 13 5.17 11.24 -0.16
CA ALA A 13 6.61 11.39 -0.04
C ALA A 13 7.36 10.23 -0.71
N VAL A 14 8.55 10.51 -1.20
CA VAL A 14 9.55 9.53 -1.59
C VAL A 14 10.54 9.34 -0.45
N LYS A 15 10.88 8.08 -0.17
CA LYS A 15 11.97 7.70 0.74
C LYS A 15 13.07 7.01 -0.06
N ALA A 16 14.30 7.39 0.18
CA ALA A 16 15.48 6.67 -0.26
C ALA A 16 16.17 6.07 0.97
N VAL A 17 16.55 4.81 0.90
CA VAL A 17 17.26 4.13 1.98
C VAL A 17 18.51 3.49 1.43
N CYS A 18 19.66 3.90 1.97
CA CYS A 18 20.93 3.25 1.76
C CYS A 18 21.11 2.16 2.81
N ILE A 19 21.24 0.92 2.37
CA ILE A 19 21.35 -0.25 3.23
C ILE A 19 22.79 -0.76 3.19
N ASP A 20 23.47 -0.75 4.33
CA ASP A 20 24.78 -1.38 4.51
C ASP A 20 24.59 -2.89 4.74
N ARG A 21 24.97 -3.70 3.77
CA ARG A 21 24.82 -5.16 3.80
C ARG A 21 25.65 -5.84 4.88
N GLN A 22 26.73 -5.22 5.36
CA GLN A 22 27.62 -5.79 6.37
C GLN A 22 27.09 -5.56 7.80
N THR A 23 26.45 -4.41 8.02
CA THR A 23 26.05 -4.00 9.37
C THR A 23 24.54 -3.97 9.56
N GLY A 24 23.76 -4.04 8.47
CA GLY A 24 22.31 -3.83 8.50
C GLY A 24 21.88 -2.36 8.75
N LYS A 25 22.86 -1.42 8.82
CA LYS A 25 22.56 0.00 9.07
C LYS A 25 21.74 0.58 7.92
N LEU A 26 20.67 1.29 8.28
CA LEU A 26 19.84 2.05 7.35
C LEU A 26 20.14 3.53 7.47
N THR A 27 20.43 4.19 6.34
CA THR A 27 20.50 5.65 6.26
C THR A 27 19.43 6.14 5.31
N THR A 28 18.69 7.17 5.69
CA THR A 28 17.46 7.56 4.99
C THR A 28 17.52 9.00 4.49
N GLY A 29 16.97 9.20 3.29
CA GLY A 29 16.60 10.52 2.76
C GLY A 29 15.11 10.54 2.44
N LYS A 30 14.49 11.73 2.47
CA LYS A 30 13.07 11.91 2.24
C LYS A 30 12.82 13.18 1.43
N ALA A 31 11.85 13.14 0.53
CA ALA A 31 11.32 14.32 -0.13
C ALA A 31 9.80 14.21 -0.23
N ASP A 32 9.10 15.31 -0.03
CA ASP A 32 7.64 15.35 -0.11
C ASP A 32 7.18 15.42 -1.58
N CYS A 33 6.01 14.86 -1.85
CA CYS A 33 5.35 14.84 -3.15
C CYS A 33 4.04 15.61 -3.11
N GLU A 34 3.73 16.29 -4.21
CA GLU A 34 2.46 16.97 -4.37
C GLU A 34 1.39 16.01 -4.89
N LEU A 35 0.20 16.14 -4.34
CA LEU A 35 -1.01 15.45 -4.78
C LEU A 35 -2.01 16.50 -5.26
N TYR A 36 -2.44 16.40 -6.51
CA TYR A 36 -3.43 17.29 -7.10
C TYR A 36 -4.82 16.63 -7.06
N ILE A 37 -5.78 17.34 -6.49
CA ILE A 37 -7.21 16.97 -6.47
C ILE A 37 -7.98 18.05 -7.24
N PRO A 38 -7.95 18.03 -8.59
CA PRO A 38 -8.55 19.10 -9.40
C PRO A 38 -10.05 19.25 -9.17
N GLN A 39 -10.73 18.14 -8.89
CA GLN A 39 -12.14 18.09 -8.55
C GLN A 39 -12.49 16.79 -7.83
N LEU A 40 -13.74 16.64 -7.39
CA LEU A 40 -14.22 15.44 -6.73
C LEU A 40 -13.93 14.18 -7.57
N ASN A 41 -13.43 13.13 -6.94
CA ASN A 41 -13.03 11.85 -7.54
C ASN A 41 -11.80 11.89 -8.46
N TYR A 42 -11.12 13.02 -8.60
CA TYR A 42 -9.89 13.13 -9.37
C TYR A 42 -8.67 13.11 -8.43
N ALA A 43 -7.64 12.37 -8.80
CA ALA A 43 -6.37 12.36 -8.07
C ALA A 43 -5.21 12.17 -9.05
N GLU A 44 -4.32 13.15 -9.10
CA GLU A 44 -3.24 13.22 -10.07
C GLU A 44 -1.91 13.57 -9.41
N GLN A 45 -0.82 13.16 -10.04
CA GLN A 45 0.54 13.58 -9.67
C GLN A 45 1.34 13.91 -10.93
N ASP A 46 2.21 14.91 -10.85
CA ASP A 46 3.15 15.22 -11.93
C ASP A 46 4.33 14.24 -11.92
N PRO A 47 4.53 13.40 -12.95
CA PRO A 47 5.65 12.45 -13.01
C PRO A 47 7.03 13.13 -12.97
N LEU A 48 7.15 14.38 -13.46
CA LEU A 48 8.42 15.12 -13.42
C LEU A 48 8.73 15.60 -12.01
N GLN A 49 7.74 16.11 -11.30
CA GLN A 49 7.89 16.50 -9.89
C GLN A 49 8.24 15.27 -9.02
N LEU A 50 7.60 14.13 -9.26
CA LEU A 50 7.90 12.88 -8.55
C LEU A 50 9.34 12.39 -8.82
N TRP A 51 9.84 12.50 -10.06
CA TRP A 51 11.24 12.21 -10.37
C TRP A 51 12.19 13.16 -9.63
N GLY A 52 11.86 14.46 -9.60
CA GLY A 52 12.62 15.45 -8.82
C GLY A 52 12.67 15.13 -7.32
N ALA A 53 11.54 14.69 -6.74
CA ALA A 53 11.46 14.25 -5.35
C ALA A 53 12.32 12.99 -5.10
N LEU A 54 12.31 12.03 -6.02
CA LEU A 54 13.16 10.84 -5.95
C LEU A 54 14.65 11.22 -5.98
N CYS A 55 15.04 12.13 -6.86
CA CYS A 55 16.40 12.64 -6.92
C CYS A 55 16.81 13.40 -5.64
N ALA A 56 15.91 14.21 -5.07
CA ALA A 56 16.18 14.92 -3.83
C ALA A 56 16.37 13.96 -2.65
N ALA A 57 15.47 12.97 -2.50
CA ALA A 57 15.59 11.94 -1.48
C ALA A 57 16.88 11.10 -1.63
N SER A 58 17.29 10.79 -2.86
CA SER A 58 18.55 10.09 -3.15
C SER A 58 19.75 10.89 -2.66
N ARG A 59 19.87 12.16 -3.06
CA ARG A 59 20.98 13.02 -2.68
C ARG A 59 21.07 13.24 -1.17
N GLU A 60 19.93 13.44 -0.50
CA GLU A 60 19.88 13.54 0.96
C GLU A 60 20.37 12.25 1.62
N CYS A 61 19.91 11.10 1.15
CA CYS A 61 20.30 9.79 1.65
C CYS A 61 21.81 9.56 1.52
N VAL A 62 22.37 9.81 0.34
CA VAL A 62 23.80 9.63 0.05
C VAL A 62 24.66 10.58 0.90
N ALA A 63 24.24 11.85 1.02
CA ALA A 63 24.97 12.83 1.84
C ALA A 63 25.01 12.43 3.33
N LYS A 64 23.90 11.90 3.86
CA LYS A 64 23.84 11.40 5.25
C LYS A 64 24.59 10.09 5.47
N ALA A 65 24.69 9.26 4.42
CA ALA A 65 25.36 7.97 4.52
C ALA A 65 26.88 8.09 4.62
N GLU A 66 27.47 9.17 4.09
CA GLU A 66 28.91 9.43 4.10
C GLU A 66 29.73 8.24 3.57
N ILE A 67 29.29 7.63 2.47
CA ILE A 67 29.83 6.41 1.88
C ILE A 67 30.64 6.69 0.60
N ASP A 68 31.53 5.78 0.25
CA ASP A 68 32.14 5.74 -1.08
C ASP A 68 31.11 5.27 -2.10
N LEU A 69 30.77 6.11 -3.07
CA LEU A 69 29.82 5.77 -4.14
C LEU A 69 30.22 4.54 -4.97
N GLN A 70 31.53 4.22 -5.02
CA GLN A 70 32.04 3.03 -5.71
C GLN A 70 31.66 1.72 -5.01
N GLU A 71 31.30 1.76 -3.72
CA GLU A 71 30.83 0.60 -2.97
C GLU A 71 29.33 0.32 -3.16
N ILE A 72 28.57 1.20 -3.85
CA ILE A 72 27.17 0.97 -4.19
C ILE A 72 27.09 -0.11 -5.27
N GLY A 73 26.32 -1.18 -5.00
CA GLY A 73 26.16 -2.32 -5.90
C GLY A 73 25.02 -2.18 -6.90
N GLY A 74 24.03 -1.36 -6.60
CA GLY A 74 22.86 -1.16 -7.44
C GLY A 74 21.74 -0.43 -6.72
N LEU A 75 20.65 -0.21 -7.45
CA LEU A 75 19.46 0.44 -6.93
C LEU A 75 18.18 -0.30 -7.36
N VAL A 76 17.13 -0.12 -6.56
CA VAL A 76 15.80 -0.66 -6.80
C VAL A 76 14.75 0.40 -6.49
N ILE A 77 13.71 0.49 -7.31
CA ILE A 77 12.64 1.48 -7.15
C ILE A 77 11.32 0.75 -6.99
N CYS A 78 10.63 1.00 -5.87
CA CYS A 78 9.25 0.60 -5.65
C CYS A 78 8.35 1.83 -5.69
N ALA A 79 7.21 1.72 -6.35
CA ALA A 79 6.26 2.82 -6.50
C ALA A 79 4.82 2.28 -6.46
N PRO A 80 3.83 3.12 -6.10
CA PRO A 80 2.43 2.72 -6.14
C PRO A 80 2.06 2.21 -7.54
N TRP A 81 1.34 1.12 -7.57
CA TRP A 81 0.86 0.51 -8.80
C TRP A 81 -0.40 1.18 -9.35
N LYS A 82 -0.86 0.70 -10.54
CA LYS A 82 -2.08 1.19 -11.21
C LYS A 82 -2.03 2.68 -11.60
N ASN A 83 -0.88 3.29 -11.66
CA ASN A 83 -0.73 4.62 -12.21
C ASN A 83 -0.80 4.56 -13.75
N ILE A 84 -1.32 5.62 -14.38
CA ILE A 84 -1.44 5.71 -15.84
C ILE A 84 -0.75 6.98 -16.30
N ILE A 85 0.34 6.82 -17.06
CA ILE A 85 1.16 7.91 -17.59
C ILE A 85 1.29 7.69 -19.10
N PRO A 86 0.57 8.43 -19.95
CA PRO A 86 0.82 8.45 -21.39
C PRO A 86 2.10 9.21 -21.69
N LEU A 87 2.98 8.61 -22.49
CA LEU A 87 4.24 9.17 -22.93
C LEU A 87 4.21 9.43 -24.44
N ASP A 88 4.82 10.53 -24.88
CA ASP A 88 5.09 10.79 -26.27
C ASP A 88 6.25 9.92 -26.81
N ALA A 89 6.59 10.09 -28.09
CA ALA A 89 7.68 9.34 -28.74
C ALA A 89 9.08 9.63 -28.16
N ASP A 90 9.25 10.78 -27.47
CA ASP A 90 10.48 11.14 -26.78
C ASP A 90 10.49 10.64 -25.33
N GLY A 91 9.43 9.95 -24.89
CA GLY A 91 9.27 9.44 -23.53
C GLY A 91 8.89 10.50 -22.49
N ARG A 92 8.34 11.65 -22.93
CA ARG A 92 7.89 12.71 -22.04
C ARG A 92 6.44 12.48 -21.63
N PRO A 93 6.09 12.68 -20.35
CA PRO A 93 4.70 12.63 -19.93
C PRO A 93 3.84 13.68 -20.63
N MET A 94 2.73 13.24 -21.20
CA MET A 94 1.80 14.11 -21.94
C MET A 94 0.76 14.77 -21.03
N ARG A 95 0.66 14.29 -19.78
CA ARG A 95 -0.21 14.81 -18.74
C ARG A 95 0.24 14.31 -17.37
N ASN A 96 -0.36 14.84 -16.30
CA ASN A 96 -0.26 14.27 -14.97
C ASN A 96 -0.70 12.80 -14.95
N SER A 97 -0.05 11.99 -14.13
CA SER A 97 -0.42 10.60 -13.88
C SER A 97 -1.81 10.52 -13.25
N LEU A 98 -2.65 9.63 -13.75
CA LEU A 98 -3.84 9.18 -13.00
C LEU A 98 -3.37 8.17 -11.97
N ILE A 99 -3.48 8.49 -10.68
CA ILE A 99 -2.96 7.61 -9.63
C ILE A 99 -4.03 6.62 -9.14
N TRP A 100 -3.63 5.62 -8.36
CA TRP A 100 -4.50 4.58 -7.84
C TRP A 100 -5.76 5.07 -7.08
N MET A 101 -5.68 6.27 -6.48
CA MET A 101 -6.80 6.91 -5.76
C MET A 101 -7.84 7.54 -6.70
N ASP A 102 -7.49 7.77 -7.97
CA ASP A 102 -8.36 8.44 -8.93
C ASP A 102 -9.59 7.58 -9.25
N ALA A 103 -10.76 8.12 -9.00
CA ALA A 103 -12.05 7.43 -9.15
C ALA A 103 -12.92 8.06 -10.24
N ARG A 104 -12.34 8.83 -11.19
CA ARG A 104 -13.09 9.54 -12.24
C ARG A 104 -13.84 8.62 -13.20
N ALA A 105 -13.44 7.37 -13.33
CA ALA A 105 -13.96 6.43 -14.33
C ALA A 105 -15.22 5.67 -13.86
N ILE A 106 -16.08 6.29 -13.02
CA ILE A 106 -17.32 5.67 -12.52
C ILE A 106 -18.23 5.19 -13.67
N PRO A 107 -18.50 5.98 -14.74
CA PRO A 107 -19.36 5.53 -15.84
C PRO A 107 -18.76 4.33 -16.62
N GLN A 108 -17.43 4.31 -16.79
CA GLN A 108 -16.71 3.22 -17.45
C GLN A 108 -16.77 1.94 -16.63
N ALA A 109 -16.55 2.05 -15.31
CA ALA A 109 -16.68 0.95 -14.37
C ALA A 109 -18.09 0.33 -14.39
N ALA A 110 -19.14 1.16 -14.42
CA ALA A 110 -20.52 0.69 -14.51
C ALA A 110 -20.77 -0.12 -15.80
N ARG A 111 -20.21 0.30 -16.94
CA ARG A 111 -20.29 -0.45 -18.21
C ARG A 111 -19.52 -1.78 -18.15
N LEU A 112 -18.32 -1.77 -17.57
CA LEU A 112 -17.54 -3.00 -17.37
C LEU A 112 -18.27 -3.97 -16.46
N ASN A 113 -18.88 -3.50 -15.37
CA ASN A 113 -19.71 -4.32 -14.48
C ASN A 113 -20.89 -4.97 -15.24
N ALA A 114 -21.59 -4.20 -16.07
CA ALA A 114 -22.68 -4.72 -16.88
C ALA A 114 -22.20 -5.76 -17.91
N ALA A 115 -21.08 -5.47 -18.62
CA ALA A 115 -20.54 -6.37 -19.64
C ALA A 115 -19.96 -7.67 -19.06
N MET A 116 -19.42 -7.62 -17.85
CA MET A 116 -18.79 -8.76 -17.15
C MET A 116 -19.76 -9.48 -16.19
N ASN A 117 -20.99 -8.97 -16.02
CA ASN A 117 -21.98 -9.46 -15.06
C ASN A 117 -21.41 -9.53 -13.63
N THR A 118 -20.87 -8.43 -13.14
CA THR A 118 -20.21 -8.29 -11.82
C THR A 118 -20.46 -6.89 -11.24
N ASP A 119 -20.11 -6.66 -10.00
CA ASP A 119 -20.05 -5.36 -9.31
C ASP A 119 -18.63 -5.00 -8.83
N ALA A 120 -17.63 -5.75 -9.31
CA ALA A 120 -16.26 -5.66 -8.84
C ALA A 120 -15.51 -4.39 -9.29
N PHE A 121 -15.86 -3.83 -10.47
CA PHE A 121 -15.19 -2.64 -10.99
C PHE A 121 -15.68 -1.37 -10.28
N THR A 122 -14.74 -0.51 -9.97
CA THR A 122 -14.99 0.84 -9.40
C THR A 122 -14.37 1.91 -10.28
N GLY A 123 -14.68 3.18 -10.03
CA GLY A 123 -14.04 4.28 -10.75
C GLY A 123 -12.51 4.33 -10.58
N GLN A 124 -11.95 3.66 -9.57
CA GLN A 124 -10.52 3.53 -9.32
C GLN A 124 -9.87 2.37 -10.09
N ASP A 125 -10.67 1.52 -10.74
CA ASP A 125 -10.12 0.38 -11.47
C ASP A 125 -9.22 0.82 -12.62
N TYR A 126 -8.11 0.09 -12.80
CA TYR A 126 -7.11 0.42 -13.81
C TYR A 126 -7.69 0.42 -15.22
N HIS A 127 -8.43 -0.63 -15.60
CA HIS A 127 -9.02 -0.76 -16.93
C HIS A 127 -10.14 0.26 -17.16
N ALA A 128 -10.93 0.58 -16.13
CA ALA A 128 -11.94 1.62 -16.23
C ALA A 128 -11.30 3.00 -16.49
N ARG A 129 -10.16 3.32 -15.84
CA ARG A 129 -9.43 4.57 -16.06
C ARG A 129 -8.71 4.61 -17.41
N LEU A 130 -8.22 3.49 -17.93
CA LEU A 130 -7.71 3.41 -19.30
C LEU A 130 -8.83 3.71 -20.31
N LEU A 131 -10.01 3.13 -20.09
CA LEU A 131 -11.16 3.36 -20.95
C LEU A 131 -11.62 4.83 -20.88
N TRP A 132 -11.60 5.43 -19.68
CA TRP A 132 -11.86 6.86 -19.51
C TRP A 132 -10.86 7.71 -20.31
N LEU A 133 -9.56 7.41 -20.22
CA LEU A 133 -8.52 8.15 -20.96
C LEU A 133 -8.76 8.07 -22.48
N LYS A 134 -9.04 6.87 -23.01
CA LYS A 134 -9.34 6.64 -24.41
C LYS A 134 -10.55 7.45 -24.91
N GLU A 135 -11.62 7.51 -24.09
CA GLU A 135 -12.89 8.13 -24.48
C GLU A 135 -12.90 9.65 -24.26
N THR A 136 -12.29 10.13 -23.19
CA THR A 136 -12.39 11.52 -22.75
C THR A 136 -11.22 12.37 -23.25
N GLU A 137 -10.04 11.76 -23.44
CA GLU A 137 -8.85 12.43 -23.97
C GLU A 137 -8.30 11.70 -25.20
N PRO A 138 -9.10 11.54 -26.27
CA PRO A 138 -8.72 10.74 -27.44
C PRO A 138 -7.47 11.27 -28.17
N GLU A 139 -7.20 12.57 -28.11
CA GLU A 139 -5.99 13.16 -28.70
C GLU A 139 -4.74 12.65 -27.96
N ILE A 140 -4.75 12.61 -26.62
CA ILE A 140 -3.65 12.07 -25.83
C ILE A 140 -3.54 10.55 -26.06
N TRP A 141 -4.66 9.82 -25.99
CA TRP A 141 -4.68 8.38 -26.22
C TRP A 141 -4.08 7.99 -27.58
N ASN A 142 -4.49 8.66 -28.64
CA ASN A 142 -4.06 8.34 -30.02
C ASN A 142 -2.60 8.71 -30.26
N SER A 143 -2.13 9.86 -29.75
CA SER A 143 -0.76 10.34 -29.96
C SER A 143 0.26 9.76 -28.97
N ALA A 144 -0.18 9.14 -27.86
CA ALA A 144 0.73 8.47 -26.96
C ALA A 144 1.45 7.31 -27.64
N ALA A 145 2.79 7.34 -27.60
CA ALA A 145 3.63 6.23 -28.05
C ALA A 145 3.59 5.08 -27.05
N HIS A 146 3.56 5.41 -25.75
CA HIS A 146 3.51 4.42 -24.66
C HIS A 146 2.57 4.84 -23.57
N ILE A 147 2.02 3.85 -22.85
CA ILE A 147 1.23 4.04 -21.62
C ILE A 147 1.89 3.20 -20.54
N VAL A 148 2.34 3.85 -19.46
CA VAL A 148 3.18 3.21 -18.43
C VAL A 148 2.64 3.46 -17.03
N GLY A 149 3.01 2.59 -16.08
CA GLY A 149 2.90 2.84 -14.65
C GLY A 149 4.04 3.71 -14.12
N LEU A 150 3.91 4.19 -12.89
CA LEU A 150 4.91 5.07 -12.28
C LEU A 150 6.25 4.34 -12.07
N ASN A 151 6.20 3.08 -11.68
CA ASN A 151 7.36 2.24 -11.47
C ASN A 151 8.15 2.05 -12.78
N CYS A 152 7.45 1.78 -13.91
CA CYS A 152 8.03 1.71 -15.24
C CYS A 152 8.64 3.05 -15.68
N TYR A 153 7.94 4.17 -15.46
CA TYR A 153 8.43 5.51 -15.82
C TYR A 153 9.76 5.86 -15.14
N PHE A 154 9.90 5.56 -13.85
CA PHE A 154 11.15 5.85 -13.12
C PHE A 154 12.32 5.01 -13.65
N LYS A 155 12.09 3.74 -13.94
CA LYS A 155 13.12 2.87 -14.54
C LYS A 155 13.51 3.32 -15.94
N TYR A 156 12.52 3.73 -16.73
CA TYR A 156 12.79 4.33 -18.03
C TYR A 156 13.66 5.60 -17.92
N ARG A 157 13.31 6.52 -17.01
CA ARG A 157 14.14 7.71 -16.73
C ARG A 157 15.55 7.35 -16.28
N ALA A 158 15.69 6.31 -15.47
CA ALA A 158 16.97 5.86 -14.94
C ALA A 158 17.85 5.17 -15.99
N THR A 159 17.26 4.38 -16.90
CA THR A 159 18.00 3.44 -17.76
C THR A 159 17.84 3.65 -19.25
N GLY A 160 16.81 4.39 -19.69
CA GLY A 160 16.41 4.49 -21.08
C GLY A 160 15.64 3.27 -21.62
N ASN A 161 15.50 2.21 -20.82
CA ASN A 161 14.80 1.00 -21.21
C ASN A 161 13.35 1.01 -20.73
N LEU A 162 12.43 0.65 -21.61
CA LEU A 162 11.00 0.68 -21.36
C LEU A 162 10.50 -0.74 -21.06
N PHE A 163 10.53 -1.12 -19.78
CA PHE A 163 10.00 -2.38 -19.27
C PHE A 163 9.13 -2.13 -18.04
N THR A 164 7.99 -2.83 -17.96
CA THR A 164 7.26 -2.94 -16.70
C THR A 164 7.73 -4.19 -15.92
N GLU A 165 7.28 -4.35 -14.70
CA GLU A 165 7.52 -5.55 -13.90
C GLU A 165 6.19 -6.25 -13.60
N CYS A 166 6.25 -7.55 -13.31
CA CYS A 166 5.07 -8.40 -13.29
C CYS A 166 3.99 -8.01 -12.27
N SER A 167 4.35 -7.32 -11.19
CA SER A 167 3.37 -6.91 -10.17
C SER A 167 2.59 -5.64 -10.54
N ASP A 168 3.11 -4.79 -11.42
CA ASP A 168 2.45 -3.58 -11.95
C ASP A 168 2.00 -3.73 -13.41
N ASP A 169 1.86 -4.97 -13.89
CA ASP A 169 1.36 -5.26 -15.23
C ASP A 169 -0.09 -5.77 -15.16
N PHE A 170 -1.03 -4.92 -15.54
CA PHE A 170 -2.46 -5.21 -15.60
C PHE A 170 -2.95 -5.49 -17.03
N ILE A 171 -2.02 -5.69 -17.97
CA ILE A 171 -2.27 -6.02 -19.37
C ILE A 171 -1.76 -7.42 -19.69
N HIS A 172 -0.51 -7.73 -19.27
CA HIS A 172 0.14 -9.02 -19.50
C HIS A 172 0.66 -9.57 -18.17
N THR A 173 0.18 -10.73 -17.75
CA THR A 173 0.64 -11.37 -16.51
C THR A 173 1.17 -12.77 -16.82
N PRO A 174 2.19 -13.25 -16.10
CA PRO A 174 2.66 -14.63 -16.24
C PRO A 174 1.62 -15.67 -15.77
N ASN A 175 0.64 -15.28 -14.95
CA ASN A 175 -0.41 -16.17 -14.47
C ASN A 175 -1.52 -16.37 -15.51
N PRO A 176 -1.74 -17.59 -16.08
CA PRO A 176 -2.68 -17.80 -17.16
C PRO A 176 -4.15 -17.51 -16.77
N SER A 177 -4.55 -17.77 -15.52
CA SER A 177 -5.92 -17.54 -15.07
C SER A 177 -6.23 -16.04 -14.94
N VAL A 178 -5.28 -15.26 -14.45
CA VAL A 178 -5.37 -13.81 -14.37
C VAL A 178 -5.31 -13.20 -15.78
N GLN A 179 -4.44 -13.70 -16.66
CA GLN A 179 -4.39 -13.27 -18.06
C GLN A 179 -5.73 -13.49 -18.78
N ALA A 180 -6.34 -14.64 -18.61
CA ALA A 180 -7.66 -14.91 -19.18
C ALA A 180 -8.75 -13.95 -18.65
N HIS A 181 -8.63 -13.48 -17.42
CA HIS A 181 -9.49 -12.42 -16.89
C HIS A 181 -9.19 -11.07 -17.56
N TYR A 182 -7.92 -10.66 -17.64
CA TYR A 182 -7.54 -9.41 -18.31
C TYR A 182 -7.97 -9.40 -19.78
N ASP A 183 -7.76 -10.48 -20.52
CA ASP A 183 -8.21 -10.60 -21.92
C ASP A 183 -9.71 -10.37 -22.09
N ARG A 184 -10.53 -10.83 -21.15
CA ARG A 184 -11.98 -10.56 -21.17
C ARG A 184 -12.28 -9.09 -20.91
N VAL A 185 -11.62 -8.48 -19.91
CA VAL A 185 -11.81 -7.07 -19.57
C VAL A 185 -11.37 -6.18 -20.73
N LEU A 186 -10.19 -6.45 -21.32
CA LEU A 186 -9.64 -5.68 -22.45
C LEU A 186 -10.54 -5.76 -23.68
N ARG A 187 -11.15 -6.94 -23.96
CA ARG A 187 -12.18 -7.09 -25.00
C ARG A 187 -13.42 -6.24 -24.70
N CYS A 188 -13.88 -6.20 -23.43
CA CYS A 188 -14.99 -5.35 -23.04
C CYS A 188 -14.67 -3.85 -23.17
N CYS A 189 -13.40 -3.48 -23.00
CA CYS A 189 -12.91 -2.13 -23.22
C CYS A 189 -12.81 -1.76 -24.72
N GLY A 190 -12.85 -2.76 -25.62
CA GLY A 190 -12.71 -2.56 -27.06
C GLY A 190 -11.33 -2.05 -27.46
N PHE A 191 -10.27 -2.48 -26.77
CA PHE A 191 -8.89 -2.17 -27.16
C PHE A 191 -8.48 -3.07 -28.32
N THR A 192 -7.82 -2.46 -29.30
CA THR A 192 -7.25 -3.15 -30.45
C THR A 192 -5.86 -3.71 -30.13
N GLU A 193 -5.38 -4.67 -30.90
CA GLU A 193 -4.01 -5.20 -30.74
C GLU A 193 -2.94 -4.11 -30.89
N GLU A 194 -3.16 -3.15 -31.81
CA GLU A 194 -2.26 -2.00 -31.98
C GLU A 194 -2.23 -1.10 -30.74
N GLU A 195 -3.37 -0.84 -30.13
CA GLU A 195 -3.44 -0.07 -28.89
C GLU A 195 -2.75 -0.79 -27.73
N LEU A 196 -2.84 -2.12 -27.65
CA LEU A 196 -2.16 -2.91 -26.64
C LEU A 196 -0.62 -2.89 -26.77
N GLN A 197 -0.08 -2.61 -27.98
CA GLN A 197 1.36 -2.43 -28.17
C GLN A 197 1.92 -1.17 -27.51
N LYS A 198 1.07 -0.23 -27.05
CA LYS A 198 1.51 0.94 -26.27
C LYS A 198 1.99 0.57 -24.87
N PHE A 199 1.63 -0.62 -24.38
CA PHE A 199 2.03 -1.09 -23.05
C PHE A 199 3.37 -1.83 -23.12
N PRO A 200 4.34 -1.51 -22.23
CA PRO A 200 5.66 -2.14 -22.22
C PRO A 200 5.58 -3.64 -21.93
N ARG A 201 6.60 -4.36 -22.35
CA ARG A 201 6.77 -5.77 -21.99
C ARG A 201 7.06 -5.91 -20.49
N SER A 202 6.50 -6.96 -19.90
CA SER A 202 6.75 -7.32 -18.53
C SER A 202 8.03 -8.15 -18.36
N LEU A 203 8.75 -7.88 -17.31
CA LEU A 203 9.91 -8.68 -16.84
C LEU A 203 9.67 -9.08 -15.37
N PRO A 204 10.38 -10.12 -14.86
CA PRO A 204 10.41 -10.41 -13.43
C PRO A 204 10.80 -9.20 -12.60
N SER A 205 10.21 -9.06 -11.42
CA SER A 205 10.51 -7.96 -10.51
C SER A 205 11.98 -7.94 -10.06
N THR A 206 12.62 -9.12 -10.02
CA THR A 206 14.05 -9.28 -9.72
C THR A 206 14.97 -9.02 -10.91
N ALA A 207 14.44 -8.82 -12.12
CA ALA A 207 15.27 -8.57 -13.29
C ALA A 207 16.03 -7.24 -13.19
N VAL A 208 17.26 -7.20 -13.74
CA VAL A 208 17.96 -5.94 -13.98
C VAL A 208 17.35 -5.30 -15.21
N MET A 209 16.64 -4.18 -15.04
CA MET A 209 15.93 -3.44 -16.09
C MET A 209 16.88 -2.65 -16.98
N GLY A 210 18.10 -2.44 -16.55
CA GLY A 210 19.15 -1.71 -17.24
C GLY A 210 20.19 -1.15 -16.29
N HIS A 211 20.99 -0.22 -16.80
CA HIS A 211 22.04 0.44 -16.05
C HIS A 211 21.82 1.94 -16.03
N LEU A 212 22.15 2.58 -14.92
CA LEU A 212 21.92 3.98 -14.67
C LEU A 212 22.64 4.84 -15.72
N LEU A 213 21.88 5.66 -16.44
CA LEU A 213 22.39 6.60 -17.45
C LEU A 213 23.21 7.72 -16.78
N PRO A 214 24.20 8.31 -17.47
CA PRO A 214 25.02 9.40 -16.92
C PRO A 214 24.18 10.58 -16.42
N GLN A 215 23.16 11.01 -17.16
CA GLN A 215 22.28 12.10 -16.74
C GLN A 215 21.49 11.75 -15.49
N ALA A 216 20.87 10.57 -15.44
CA ALA A 216 20.11 10.12 -14.28
C ALA A 216 21.02 9.93 -13.05
N ALA A 217 22.25 9.48 -13.25
CA ALA A 217 23.25 9.37 -12.18
C ALA A 217 23.59 10.73 -11.59
N GLU A 218 23.82 11.75 -12.40
CA GLU A 218 24.03 13.13 -11.95
C GLU A 218 22.83 13.67 -11.18
N GLU A 219 21.62 13.48 -11.70
CA GLU A 219 20.37 13.90 -11.06
C GLU A 219 20.17 13.23 -9.70
N LEU A 220 20.52 11.96 -9.55
CA LEU A 220 20.40 11.17 -8.32
C LEU A 220 21.57 11.35 -7.34
N GLY A 221 22.70 11.95 -7.77
CA GLY A 221 23.93 12.03 -6.98
C GLY A 221 24.65 10.68 -6.84
N LEU A 222 24.57 9.82 -7.90
CA LEU A 222 25.13 8.49 -7.95
C LEU A 222 26.14 8.35 -9.09
N LEU A 223 26.79 7.17 -9.19
CA LEU A 223 27.67 6.87 -10.31
C LEU A 223 26.87 6.26 -11.48
N PRO A 224 27.23 6.61 -12.75
CA PRO A 224 26.63 5.97 -13.91
C PRO A 224 27.00 4.49 -14.01
N GLY A 225 26.16 3.72 -14.69
CA GLY A 225 26.41 2.29 -14.91
C GLY A 225 25.97 1.37 -13.76
N LEU A 226 25.42 1.90 -12.67
CA LEU A 226 24.85 1.08 -11.58
C LEU A 226 23.64 0.29 -12.14
N PRO A 227 23.52 -1.03 -11.84
CA PRO A 227 22.36 -1.80 -12.21
C PRO A 227 21.10 -1.30 -11.48
N VAL A 228 19.99 -1.22 -12.22
CA VAL A 228 18.66 -0.82 -11.75
C VAL A 228 17.78 -2.06 -11.77
N VAL A 229 17.40 -2.55 -10.60
CA VAL A 229 16.54 -3.74 -10.44
C VAL A 229 15.08 -3.36 -10.50
N GLY A 230 14.24 -4.27 -10.98
CA GLY A 230 12.82 -4.07 -11.24
C GLY A 230 12.02 -3.53 -10.06
N GLY A 231 12.14 -4.14 -8.91
CA GLY A 231 11.33 -3.76 -7.74
C GLY A 231 9.86 -4.17 -7.90
N PHE A 232 8.98 -3.51 -7.14
CA PHE A 232 7.56 -3.90 -7.04
C PHE A 232 6.64 -2.70 -6.92
N GLY A 233 5.33 -2.96 -6.94
CA GLY A 233 4.34 -2.15 -6.25
C GLY A 233 4.57 -2.17 -4.72
N ASP A 234 4.09 -1.13 -4.04
CA ASP A 234 4.28 -0.92 -2.60
C ASP A 234 3.73 -2.09 -1.74
N LEU A 235 2.57 -2.63 -2.09
CA LEU A 235 1.97 -3.79 -1.41
C LEU A 235 2.91 -5.01 -1.45
N ASN A 236 3.44 -5.34 -2.63
CA ASN A 236 4.33 -6.49 -2.82
C ASN A 236 5.65 -6.30 -2.06
N ALA A 237 6.20 -5.09 -2.12
CA ALA A 237 7.39 -4.74 -1.37
C ALA A 237 7.18 -4.95 0.15
N ILE A 238 6.01 -4.57 0.68
CA ILE A 238 5.66 -4.80 2.08
C ILE A 238 5.49 -6.29 2.37
N THR A 239 4.83 -7.06 1.50
CA THR A 239 4.66 -8.51 1.67
C THR A 239 5.99 -9.23 1.79
N PHE A 240 6.93 -8.98 0.86
CA PHE A 240 8.27 -9.57 0.92
C PHE A 240 9.08 -9.04 2.10
N GLY A 241 8.96 -7.75 2.41
CA GLY A 241 9.61 -7.14 3.57
C GLY A 241 9.13 -7.71 4.90
N CYS A 242 7.87 -8.16 4.98
CA CYS A 242 7.33 -8.91 6.12
C CYS A 242 7.81 -10.36 6.18
N GLY A 243 8.49 -10.86 5.16
CA GLY A 243 8.84 -12.28 5.06
C GLY A 243 7.63 -13.19 4.77
N CYS A 244 6.53 -12.65 4.24
CA CYS A 244 5.36 -13.43 3.84
C CYS A 244 5.60 -14.02 2.44
N ILE A 245 6.42 -15.07 2.36
CA ILE A 245 6.93 -15.67 1.11
C ILE A 245 6.34 -17.05 0.82
N GLU A 246 5.50 -17.59 1.70
CA GLU A 246 4.88 -18.90 1.56
C GLU A 246 3.36 -18.80 1.60
N ASP A 247 2.69 -19.78 1.01
CA ASP A 247 1.23 -19.88 0.99
C ASP A 247 0.64 -19.82 2.41
N GLY A 248 -0.40 -19.02 2.59
CA GLY A 248 -1.07 -18.82 3.88
C GLY A 248 -0.39 -17.82 4.81
N MET A 249 0.84 -17.36 4.54
CA MET A 249 1.45 -16.33 5.37
C MET A 249 0.74 -14.99 5.22
N ALA A 250 0.45 -14.33 6.34
CA ALA A 250 -0.30 -13.07 6.34
C ALA A 250 0.37 -11.99 7.18
N HIS A 251 0.11 -10.73 6.80
CA HIS A 251 0.55 -9.56 7.55
C HIS A 251 -0.54 -8.48 7.56
N ILE A 252 -0.43 -7.55 8.52
CA ILE A 252 -1.22 -6.33 8.58
C ILE A 252 -0.33 -5.13 8.31
N TYR A 253 -0.79 -4.24 7.43
CA TYR A 253 -0.19 -2.93 7.21
C TYR A 253 -1.06 -1.82 7.78
N LEU A 254 -0.46 -0.92 8.55
CA LEU A 254 -1.09 0.26 9.13
C LEU A 254 -0.41 1.53 8.62
N GLY A 255 -0.87 2.02 7.47
CA GLY A 255 -0.49 3.31 6.89
C GLY A 255 -1.65 4.29 6.91
N THR A 256 -1.70 5.22 5.94
CA THR A 256 -2.83 6.13 5.71
C THR A 256 -4.13 5.36 5.47
N SER A 257 -4.09 4.33 4.65
CA SER A 257 -5.03 3.19 4.58
C SER A 257 -4.45 2.01 5.36
N GLY A 258 -5.06 0.84 5.26
CA GLY A 258 -4.51 -0.37 5.85
C GLY A 258 -5.01 -1.60 5.12
N TRP A 259 -4.42 -2.74 5.44
CA TRP A 259 -4.87 -4.03 4.93
C TRP A 259 -4.38 -5.19 5.78
N LEU A 260 -5.11 -6.29 5.73
CA LEU A 260 -4.58 -7.62 5.96
C LEU A 260 -4.32 -8.23 4.58
N CYS A 261 -3.13 -8.76 4.36
CA CYS A 261 -2.73 -9.36 3.11
C CYS A 261 -2.16 -10.75 3.36
N GLU A 262 -2.57 -11.70 2.52
CA GLU A 262 -2.13 -13.09 2.54
C GLU A 262 -1.43 -13.43 1.22
N THR A 263 -0.34 -14.18 1.30
CA THR A 263 0.35 -14.78 0.15
C THR A 263 -0.34 -16.09 -0.22
N LYS A 264 -0.67 -16.26 -1.51
CA LYS A 264 -1.32 -17.45 -2.05
C LYS A 264 -0.55 -18.01 -3.23
N ASN A 265 -0.47 -19.35 -3.32
CA ASN A 265 0.07 -20.02 -4.52
C ASN A 265 -0.91 -19.95 -5.69
N GLU A 266 -2.21 -19.95 -5.41
CA GLU A 266 -3.26 -19.96 -6.42
C GLU A 266 -4.35 -18.96 -6.09
N ARG A 267 -4.98 -18.44 -7.14
CA ARG A 267 -6.13 -17.56 -7.00
C ARG A 267 -7.36 -18.32 -6.53
N GLU A 268 -7.95 -17.85 -5.45
CA GLU A 268 -9.17 -18.40 -4.86
C GLU A 268 -10.37 -17.48 -5.14
N PRO A 269 -11.24 -17.82 -6.12
CA PRO A 269 -12.38 -16.99 -6.45
C PRO A 269 -13.32 -16.78 -5.26
N GLY A 270 -13.69 -15.53 -5.00
CA GLY A 270 -14.59 -15.16 -3.91
C GLY A 270 -13.93 -15.00 -2.54
N TYR A 271 -12.63 -15.28 -2.43
CA TYR A 271 -11.85 -15.04 -1.24
C TYR A 271 -11.10 -13.70 -1.33
N GLY A 272 -11.18 -12.89 -0.28
CA GLY A 272 -10.60 -11.56 -0.27
C GLY A 272 -11.26 -10.59 -1.26
N ARG A 273 -10.69 -9.40 -1.40
CA ARG A 273 -11.18 -8.36 -2.30
C ARG A 273 -10.51 -8.36 -3.67
N GLY A 274 -9.28 -8.76 -3.73
CA GLY A 274 -8.50 -8.72 -4.95
C GLY A 274 -7.35 -9.70 -4.89
N HIS A 275 -7.02 -10.21 -6.05
CA HIS A 275 -5.85 -11.03 -6.26
C HIS A 275 -4.89 -10.23 -7.12
N PHE A 276 -3.68 -10.06 -6.64
CA PHE A 276 -2.66 -9.28 -7.30
C PHE A 276 -1.40 -10.13 -7.42
N THR A 277 -0.81 -10.15 -8.59
CA THR A 277 0.45 -10.83 -8.82
C THR A 277 1.49 -10.36 -7.81
N LEU A 278 2.01 -11.27 -6.99
CA LEU A 278 3.11 -11.00 -6.06
C LEU A 278 4.44 -11.18 -6.78
N ASP A 279 4.63 -12.35 -7.37
CA ASP A 279 5.73 -12.71 -8.26
C ASP A 279 5.24 -13.70 -9.33
N GLU A 280 6.14 -14.43 -9.97
CA GLU A 280 5.78 -15.41 -11.01
C GLU A 280 5.07 -16.66 -10.46
N GLN A 281 5.08 -16.88 -9.13
CA GLN A 281 4.56 -18.08 -8.47
C GLN A 281 3.41 -17.79 -7.51
N HIS A 282 3.37 -16.57 -6.94
CA HIS A 282 2.45 -16.22 -5.87
C HIS A 282 1.56 -15.03 -6.23
N GLU A 283 0.43 -14.99 -5.58
CA GLU A 283 -0.50 -13.87 -5.58
C GLU A 283 -0.72 -13.34 -4.18
N ASN A 284 -1.11 -12.09 -4.08
CA ASN A 284 -1.59 -11.48 -2.85
C ASN A 284 -3.12 -11.51 -2.81
N THR A 285 -3.68 -11.98 -1.70
CA THR A 285 -5.10 -11.81 -1.38
C THR A 285 -5.26 -10.70 -0.34
N LEU A 286 -6.11 -9.73 -0.63
CA LEU A 286 -6.18 -8.48 0.11
C LEU A 286 -7.53 -8.26 0.79
N PHE A 287 -7.50 -7.90 2.09
CA PHE A 287 -8.61 -7.35 2.87
C PHE A 287 -8.26 -5.91 3.26
N GLY A 288 -8.78 -4.94 2.50
CA GLY A 288 -8.39 -3.55 2.66
C GLY A 288 -9.18 -2.80 3.72
N ILE A 289 -8.57 -1.76 4.28
CA ILE A 289 -9.20 -0.73 5.11
C ILE A 289 -9.06 0.62 4.42
N GLN A 290 -10.17 1.31 4.18
CA GLN A 290 -10.19 2.55 3.42
C GLN A 290 -9.49 3.70 4.15
N THR A 291 -9.70 3.81 5.45
CA THR A 291 -9.17 4.87 6.31
C THR A 291 -8.54 4.28 7.57
N GLY A 292 -7.27 3.90 7.49
CA GLY A 292 -6.49 3.45 8.64
C GLY A 292 -5.93 4.62 9.45
N GLY A 293 -4.63 4.86 9.39
CA GLY A 293 -3.96 5.97 10.07
C GLY A 293 -4.51 7.36 9.73
N ARG A 294 -5.14 7.54 8.54
CA ARG A 294 -5.84 8.78 8.20
C ARG A 294 -7.01 9.09 9.15
N ALA A 295 -7.71 8.07 9.65
CA ALA A 295 -8.78 8.31 10.63
C ALA A 295 -8.21 8.76 11.97
N TYR A 296 -7.08 8.20 12.39
CA TYR A 296 -6.36 8.63 13.59
C TYR A 296 -5.81 10.05 13.44
N ASP A 297 -5.19 10.37 12.31
CA ASP A 297 -4.70 11.72 12.01
C ASP A 297 -5.86 12.75 11.99
N TRP A 298 -6.99 12.40 11.37
CA TRP A 298 -8.20 13.22 11.42
C TRP A 298 -8.65 13.48 12.86
N LEU A 299 -8.71 12.46 13.69
CA LEU A 299 -9.11 12.59 15.09
C LEU A 299 -8.14 13.53 15.85
N ILE A 300 -6.84 13.37 15.68
CA ILE A 300 -5.84 14.26 16.29
C ILE A 300 -6.08 15.71 15.86
N ASN A 301 -6.32 15.94 14.58
CA ASN A 301 -6.59 17.29 14.07
C ASN A 301 -7.87 17.92 14.63
N GLN A 302 -8.89 17.12 14.98
CA GLN A 302 -10.14 17.61 15.56
C GLN A 302 -10.06 17.79 17.08
N PHE A 303 -9.46 16.86 17.80
CA PHE A 303 -9.53 16.79 19.25
C PHE A 303 -8.25 17.25 19.97
N TYR A 304 -7.11 17.31 19.23
CA TYR A 304 -5.77 17.64 19.75
C TYR A 304 -5.07 18.68 18.88
N SER A 305 -5.84 19.57 18.24
CA SER A 305 -5.30 20.55 17.29
C SER A 305 -4.33 21.58 17.92
N ALA A 306 -4.50 21.88 19.20
CA ALA A 306 -3.61 22.78 19.95
C ALA A 306 -2.26 22.08 20.19
N GLU A 307 -2.29 20.88 20.71
CA GLU A 307 -1.11 20.06 20.97
C GLU A 307 -0.37 19.74 19.67
N ARG A 308 -1.10 19.49 18.57
CA ARG A 308 -0.49 19.27 17.26
C ARG A 308 0.33 20.47 16.78
N ARG A 309 -0.19 21.68 16.98
CA ARG A 309 0.55 22.91 16.62
C ARG A 309 1.78 23.14 17.46
N GLU A 310 1.73 22.75 18.74
CA GLU A 310 2.83 22.94 19.69
C GLU A 310 3.90 21.86 19.55
N LEU A 311 3.49 20.59 19.42
CA LEU A 311 4.35 19.41 19.49
C LEU A 311 4.79 18.88 18.12
N GLY A 312 4.13 19.29 17.01
CA GLY A 312 4.38 18.69 15.70
C GLY A 312 4.12 17.18 15.72
N ASP A 313 5.08 16.39 15.25
CA ASP A 313 4.96 14.91 15.21
C ASP A 313 4.99 14.26 16.62
N ALA A 314 5.52 14.93 17.63
CA ALA A 314 5.49 14.42 19.01
C ALA A 314 4.06 14.37 19.60
N VAL A 315 3.07 14.94 18.92
CA VAL A 315 1.65 14.81 19.30
C VAL A 315 1.19 13.35 19.34
N PHE A 316 1.77 12.48 18.52
CA PHE A 316 1.41 11.06 18.53
C PHE A 316 1.80 10.39 19.86
N ASP A 317 2.97 10.70 20.40
CA ASP A 317 3.42 10.18 21.71
C ASP A 317 2.56 10.73 22.85
N PHE A 318 2.19 12.01 22.78
CA PHE A 318 1.28 12.63 23.72
C PHE A 318 -0.09 11.92 23.73
N VAL A 319 -0.69 11.72 22.56
CA VAL A 319 -2.00 11.07 22.43
C VAL A 319 -1.94 9.58 22.79
N ASN A 320 -0.83 8.89 22.53
CA ASN A 320 -0.62 7.51 23.00
C ASN A 320 -0.66 7.44 24.53
N GLY A 321 -0.08 8.41 25.26
CA GLY A 321 -0.19 8.51 26.71
C GLY A 321 -1.64 8.73 27.19
N GLU A 322 -2.44 9.54 26.49
CA GLU A 322 -3.86 9.74 26.77
C GLU A 322 -4.65 8.43 26.53
N ILE A 323 -4.36 7.72 25.43
CA ILE A 323 -4.97 6.43 25.07
C ILE A 323 -4.67 5.38 26.13
N ALA A 324 -3.44 5.30 26.63
CA ALA A 324 -3.04 4.37 27.68
C ALA A 324 -3.83 4.57 28.99
N ALA A 325 -4.24 5.81 29.26
CA ALA A 325 -5.04 6.15 30.47
C ALA A 325 -6.54 5.84 30.33
N ALA A 326 -7.03 5.50 29.13
CA ALA A 326 -8.41 5.06 28.94
C ALA A 326 -8.51 3.53 29.07
N ALA A 327 -9.58 3.04 29.69
CA ALA A 327 -9.79 1.60 29.86
C ALA A 327 -10.07 0.89 28.51
N PRO A 328 -9.69 -0.39 28.35
CA PRO A 328 -10.09 -1.20 27.21
C PRO A 328 -11.62 -1.18 27.00
N GLY A 329 -12.04 -1.02 25.72
CA GLY A 329 -13.46 -0.90 25.36
C GLY A 329 -14.09 0.45 25.70
N CYS A 330 -13.28 1.45 26.14
CA CYS A 330 -13.66 2.87 26.29
C CYS A 330 -14.96 3.10 27.06
N ASP A 331 -15.19 2.35 28.15
CA ASP A 331 -16.43 2.39 28.95
C ASP A 331 -17.71 2.23 28.09
N GLY A 332 -17.60 1.47 27.00
CA GLY A 332 -18.70 1.18 26.07
C GLY A 332 -18.87 2.17 24.93
N LEU A 333 -17.97 3.15 24.77
CA LEU A 333 -17.91 4.01 23.58
C LEU A 333 -17.35 3.21 22.41
N ILE A 334 -18.08 3.14 21.29
CA ILE A 334 -17.65 2.46 20.07
C ILE A 334 -17.55 3.50 18.95
N ALA A 335 -16.40 3.57 18.30
CA ALA A 335 -16.21 4.38 17.10
C ALA A 335 -16.33 3.54 15.83
N THR A 336 -16.57 4.22 14.69
CA THR A 336 -16.30 3.68 13.36
C THR A 336 -15.42 4.66 12.60
N HIS A 337 -14.32 4.15 12.07
CA HIS A 337 -13.33 4.95 11.32
C HIS A 337 -13.71 5.16 9.83
N TRP A 338 -14.94 4.87 9.43
CA TRP A 338 -15.43 4.81 8.04
C TRP A 338 -15.59 6.20 7.38
N LEU A 339 -14.64 7.10 7.54
CA LEU A 339 -14.72 8.48 7.04
C LEU A 339 -14.91 8.56 5.52
N GLY A 340 -14.35 7.61 4.78
CA GLY A 340 -14.46 7.47 3.32
C GLY A 340 -15.32 6.27 2.87
N GLY A 341 -16.14 5.71 3.75
CA GLY A 341 -16.71 4.39 3.56
C GLY A 341 -15.74 3.28 4.00
N GLU A 342 -16.11 2.01 3.79
CA GLU A 342 -15.25 0.89 4.15
C GLU A 342 -15.25 -0.21 3.07
N LEU A 343 -14.12 -0.89 3.01
CA LEU A 343 -13.83 -1.96 2.06
C LEU A 343 -14.33 -3.32 2.55
N PRO A 344 -14.39 -4.36 1.71
CA PRO A 344 -14.62 -5.72 2.18
C PRO A 344 -13.59 -6.16 3.25
N PRO A 345 -14.01 -6.97 4.24
CA PRO A 345 -15.26 -7.75 4.27
C PRO A 345 -16.53 -6.94 4.62
N LEU A 346 -16.42 -5.72 5.14
CA LEU A 346 -17.59 -4.93 5.50
C LEU A 346 -18.38 -4.41 4.29
N ALA A 347 -17.66 -4.02 3.22
CA ALA A 347 -18.22 -3.50 1.95
C ALA A 347 -19.19 -2.31 2.12
N ALA A 348 -18.85 -1.40 3.01
CA ALA A 348 -19.70 -0.29 3.47
C ALA A 348 -19.37 1.02 2.74
N LYS A 349 -19.54 1.09 1.42
CA LYS A 349 -19.12 2.23 0.57
C LYS A 349 -19.74 3.58 0.99
N ASN A 350 -21.00 3.56 1.44
CA ASN A 350 -21.74 4.76 1.83
C ASN A 350 -21.69 5.07 3.35
N ALA A 351 -21.07 4.20 4.14
CA ALA A 351 -20.90 4.43 5.57
C ALA A 351 -20.02 5.65 5.84
N LYS A 352 -20.25 6.30 6.97
CA LYS A 352 -19.45 7.41 7.50
C LYS A 352 -19.08 7.16 8.96
N GLY A 353 -18.12 7.95 9.46
CA GLY A 353 -17.66 7.87 10.83
C GLY A 353 -18.77 8.11 11.84
N LEU A 354 -18.73 7.36 12.94
CA LEU A 354 -19.70 7.41 14.02
C LEU A 354 -19.00 7.22 15.37
N PHE A 355 -19.49 7.89 16.40
CA PHE A 355 -19.24 7.56 17.79
C PHE A 355 -20.58 7.17 18.43
N PHE A 356 -20.68 5.91 18.81
CA PHE A 356 -21.88 5.29 19.36
C PHE A 356 -21.79 5.13 20.88
N ASN A 357 -22.90 5.39 21.59
CA ASN A 357 -23.04 5.24 23.05
C ASN A 357 -22.22 6.26 23.86
N ILE A 358 -22.18 7.53 23.40
CA ILE A 358 -21.55 8.64 24.15
C ILE A 358 -22.30 8.92 25.45
N THR A 359 -21.56 9.12 26.54
CA THR A 359 -22.08 9.63 27.82
C THR A 359 -21.27 10.85 28.27
N ASP A 360 -21.74 11.54 29.29
CA ASP A 360 -21.09 12.71 29.89
C ASP A 360 -19.76 12.40 30.61
N ARG A 361 -19.43 11.11 30.79
CA ARG A 361 -18.15 10.66 31.36
C ARG A 361 -17.05 10.44 30.34
N HIS A 362 -17.39 10.43 29.05
CA HIS A 362 -16.39 10.24 28.01
C HIS A 362 -15.61 11.52 27.78
N GLU A 363 -14.29 11.41 27.86
CA GLU A 363 -13.31 12.46 27.57
C GLU A 363 -12.62 12.20 26.23
N ARG A 364 -11.87 13.18 25.69
CA ARG A 364 -11.17 13.07 24.41
C ARG A 364 -10.29 11.81 24.28
N ARG A 365 -9.68 11.33 25.37
CA ARG A 365 -8.89 10.08 25.37
C ARG A 365 -9.70 8.85 25.02
N HIS A 366 -10.98 8.80 25.44
CA HIS A 366 -11.88 7.70 25.07
C HIS A 366 -12.20 7.72 23.58
N PHE A 367 -12.40 8.90 22.99
CA PHE A 367 -12.60 9.04 21.54
C PHE A 367 -11.37 8.60 20.76
N ALA A 368 -10.16 8.96 21.22
CA ALA A 368 -8.92 8.57 20.60
C ALA A 368 -8.71 7.05 20.62
N ARG A 369 -8.90 6.43 21.80
CA ARG A 369 -8.80 4.98 21.96
C ARG A 369 -9.87 4.25 21.14
N ALA A 370 -11.13 4.67 21.21
CA ALA A 370 -12.22 4.05 20.45
C ALA A 370 -11.97 4.10 18.93
N MET A 371 -11.35 5.17 18.41
CA MET A 371 -10.96 5.26 17.01
C MET A 371 -9.94 4.18 16.64
N LEU A 372 -8.89 3.96 17.43
CA LEU A 372 -7.90 2.91 17.18
C LEU A 372 -8.51 1.51 17.36
N GLU A 373 -9.34 1.30 18.38
CA GLU A 373 -10.06 0.04 18.58
C GLU A 373 -10.95 -0.30 17.36
N SER A 374 -11.59 0.72 16.74
CA SER A 374 -12.44 0.51 15.57
C SER A 374 -11.65 -0.02 14.35
N ILE A 375 -10.41 0.42 14.17
CA ILE A 375 -9.51 -0.08 13.12
C ILE A 375 -9.13 -1.54 13.43
N CYS A 376 -8.81 -1.83 14.69
CA CYS A 376 -8.53 -3.21 15.13
C CYS A 376 -9.74 -4.13 14.93
N TYR A 377 -10.97 -3.66 15.18
CA TYR A 377 -12.19 -4.44 14.91
C TYR A 377 -12.39 -4.76 13.43
N THR A 378 -12.04 -3.84 12.51
CA THR A 378 -12.08 -4.16 11.08
C THR A 378 -11.02 -5.19 10.69
N HIS A 379 -9.82 -5.12 11.26
CA HIS A 379 -8.82 -6.17 11.07
C HIS A 379 -9.28 -7.52 11.63
N ARG A 380 -10.02 -7.53 12.73
CA ARG A 380 -10.63 -8.75 13.27
C ARG A 380 -11.67 -9.33 12.30
N LEU A 381 -12.52 -8.51 11.66
CA LEU A 381 -13.42 -8.98 10.60
C LEU A 381 -12.66 -9.60 9.42
N SER A 382 -11.53 -9.02 9.05
CA SER A 382 -10.66 -9.56 8.00
C SER A 382 -10.03 -10.89 8.42
N LEU A 383 -9.56 -10.99 9.67
CA LEU A 383 -9.02 -12.22 10.25
C LEU A 383 -10.08 -13.30 10.40
N ASP A 384 -11.33 -12.94 10.77
CA ASP A 384 -12.44 -13.89 10.82
C ASP A 384 -12.73 -14.49 9.41
N SER A 385 -12.61 -13.66 8.37
CA SER A 385 -12.74 -14.11 6.98
C SER A 385 -11.60 -15.04 6.55
N TYR A 386 -10.35 -14.70 6.93
CA TYR A 386 -9.19 -15.56 6.76
C TYR A 386 -9.40 -16.91 7.47
N THR A 387 -9.73 -16.89 8.75
CA THR A 387 -9.94 -18.09 9.58
C THR A 387 -11.05 -18.98 9.03
N ALA A 388 -12.17 -18.38 8.58
CA ALA A 388 -13.26 -19.13 7.98
C ALA A 388 -12.85 -19.83 6.67
N PHE A 389 -12.03 -19.16 5.84
CA PHE A 389 -11.49 -19.73 4.61
C PHE A 389 -10.55 -20.92 4.88
N HIS A 390 -9.72 -20.81 5.92
CA HIS A 390 -8.79 -21.86 6.37
C HIS A 390 -9.45 -22.91 7.30
N GLY A 391 -10.75 -23.19 7.12
CA GLY A 391 -11.43 -24.27 7.83
C GLY A 391 -11.61 -24.04 9.35
N GLY A 392 -11.48 -22.82 9.81
CA GLY A 392 -11.55 -22.44 11.23
C GLY A 392 -10.19 -22.31 11.92
N GLU A 393 -9.10 -22.44 11.18
CA GLU A 393 -7.74 -22.29 11.69
C GLU A 393 -7.26 -20.84 11.55
N ALA A 394 -7.04 -20.15 12.66
CA ALA A 394 -6.39 -18.84 12.69
C ALA A 394 -4.87 -19.00 12.58
N PRO A 395 -4.13 -17.99 12.09
CA PRO A 395 -2.68 -18.02 12.11
C PRO A 395 -2.18 -18.03 13.56
N GLU A 396 -1.02 -18.64 13.83
CA GLU A 396 -0.44 -18.67 15.17
C GLU A 396 -0.03 -17.29 15.69
N SER A 397 0.31 -16.39 14.80
CA SER A 397 0.68 -14.99 15.08
C SER A 397 0.51 -14.15 13.82
N ILE A 398 0.58 -12.82 13.96
CA ILE A 398 0.52 -11.93 12.80
C ILE A 398 1.58 -10.83 12.90
N ARG A 399 2.23 -10.53 11.80
CA ARG A 399 3.17 -9.40 11.72
C ARG A 399 2.41 -8.12 11.37
N VAL A 400 2.68 -7.05 12.13
CA VAL A 400 2.07 -5.74 11.90
C VAL A 400 3.15 -4.72 11.59
N VAL A 401 2.97 -3.98 10.49
CA VAL A 401 3.97 -3.04 9.96
C VAL A 401 3.34 -1.73 9.53
N GLY A 402 4.15 -0.75 9.15
CA GLY A 402 3.70 0.59 8.78
C GLY A 402 3.84 1.60 9.91
N GLY A 403 3.38 2.84 9.67
CA GLY A 403 3.51 3.93 10.65
C GLY A 403 2.74 3.70 11.94
N GLY A 404 1.56 3.08 11.85
CA GLY A 404 0.73 2.75 13.02
C GLY A 404 1.38 1.73 13.97
N ALA A 405 2.24 0.86 13.44
CA ALA A 405 2.97 -0.13 14.23
C ALA A 405 4.04 0.49 15.18
N MET A 406 4.29 1.79 15.09
CA MET A 406 5.16 2.51 16.03
C MET A 406 4.51 2.76 17.38
N SER A 407 3.17 2.67 17.50
CA SER A 407 2.45 2.87 18.78
C SER A 407 2.33 1.56 19.52
N ALA A 408 3.00 1.46 20.66
CA ALA A 408 2.94 0.29 21.55
C ALA A 408 1.50 0.03 22.04
N GLU A 409 0.77 1.10 22.37
CA GLU A 409 -0.62 1.05 22.81
C GLU A 409 -1.53 0.47 21.72
N TRP A 410 -1.32 0.89 20.47
CA TRP A 410 -2.10 0.36 19.34
C TRP A 410 -1.79 -1.11 19.08
N MET A 411 -0.50 -1.49 19.15
CA MET A 411 -0.09 -2.90 18.95
C MET A 411 -0.62 -3.80 20.07
N GLN A 412 -0.64 -3.36 21.31
CA GLN A 412 -1.27 -4.11 22.41
C GLN A 412 -2.78 -4.26 22.20
N MET A 413 -3.49 -3.18 21.81
CA MET A 413 -4.91 -3.26 21.44
C MET A 413 -5.14 -4.24 20.28
N MET A 414 -4.26 -4.22 19.26
CA MET A 414 -4.34 -5.14 18.14
C MET A 414 -4.22 -6.59 18.60
N ALA A 415 -3.23 -6.92 19.43
CA ALA A 415 -3.06 -8.26 19.99
C ALA A 415 -4.28 -8.70 20.82
N ASP A 416 -4.78 -7.82 21.68
CA ASP A 416 -5.92 -8.12 22.56
C ASP A 416 -7.21 -8.36 21.76
N ILE A 417 -7.46 -7.56 20.72
CA ILE A 417 -8.69 -7.63 19.91
C ILE A 417 -8.64 -8.81 18.92
N LEU A 418 -7.49 -9.09 18.34
CA LEU A 418 -7.30 -10.23 17.40
C LEU A 418 -7.16 -11.57 18.14
N HIS A 419 -6.86 -11.55 19.43
CA HIS A 419 -6.50 -12.72 20.24
C HIS A 419 -5.29 -13.50 19.71
N LEU A 420 -4.34 -12.80 19.09
CA LEU A 420 -3.12 -13.33 18.50
C LEU A 420 -1.90 -12.57 18.98
N PRO A 421 -0.73 -13.24 19.11
CA PRO A 421 0.53 -12.53 19.23
C PRO A 421 0.76 -11.63 18.00
N VAL A 422 1.12 -10.37 18.27
CA VAL A 422 1.45 -9.37 17.25
C VAL A 422 2.95 -9.16 17.24
N HIS A 423 3.59 -9.43 16.13
CA HIS A 423 5.01 -9.23 15.89
C HIS A 423 5.25 -7.91 15.17
N VAL A 424 6.11 -7.07 15.73
CA VAL A 424 6.49 -5.77 15.14
C VAL A 424 8.00 -5.76 14.92
N PRO A 425 8.47 -5.66 13.66
CA PRO A 425 9.91 -5.58 13.39
C PRO A 425 10.50 -4.27 13.90
N ALA A 426 11.81 -4.23 14.15
CA ALA A 426 12.50 -3.06 14.70
C ALA A 426 12.28 -1.76 13.92
N ASN A 427 12.07 -1.85 12.61
CA ASN A 427 11.86 -0.71 11.72
C ASN A 427 10.58 -0.87 10.88
N PRO A 428 9.38 -0.85 11.48
CA PRO A 428 8.14 -1.20 10.80
C PRO A 428 7.77 -0.23 9.67
N ARG A 429 8.31 1.00 9.67
CA ARG A 429 8.11 2.01 8.61
C ARG A 429 8.90 1.73 7.33
N TYR A 430 9.94 0.90 7.40
CA TYR A 430 10.86 0.64 6.28
C TYR A 430 10.72 -0.77 5.71
N VAL A 431 9.69 -1.50 6.11
CA VAL A 431 9.48 -2.88 5.68
C VAL A 431 9.32 -2.98 4.16
N GLY A 432 8.58 -2.04 3.52
CA GLY A 432 8.50 -2.00 2.06
C GLY A 432 9.88 -1.79 1.40
N THR A 433 10.70 -0.91 1.97
CA THR A 433 12.08 -0.70 1.49
C THR A 433 12.94 -1.96 1.68
N MET A 434 12.73 -2.72 2.76
CA MET A 434 13.44 -4.00 2.97
C MET A 434 13.01 -5.05 1.94
N GLY A 435 11.73 -5.14 1.60
CA GLY A 435 11.26 -6.01 0.51
C GLY A 435 11.90 -5.64 -0.83
N ALA A 436 11.96 -4.35 -1.15
CA ALA A 436 12.68 -3.86 -2.32
C ALA A 436 14.16 -4.25 -2.30
N TYR A 437 14.80 -4.12 -1.15
CA TYR A 437 16.19 -4.52 -0.95
C TYR A 437 16.40 -6.04 -1.18
N TYR A 438 15.50 -6.89 -0.68
CA TYR A 438 15.58 -8.35 -0.93
C TYR A 438 15.45 -8.67 -2.42
N CYS A 439 14.55 -7.99 -3.11
CA CYS A 439 14.41 -8.07 -4.57
C CYS A 439 15.74 -7.69 -5.27
N ALA A 440 16.37 -6.58 -4.84
CA ALA A 440 17.66 -6.16 -5.38
C ALA A 440 18.78 -7.17 -5.10
N MET A 441 18.80 -7.78 -3.92
CA MET A 441 19.77 -8.83 -3.57
C MET A 441 19.70 -10.00 -4.56
N ILE A 442 18.48 -10.44 -4.91
CA ILE A 442 18.27 -11.51 -5.88
C ILE A 442 18.70 -11.05 -7.29
N GLY A 443 18.23 -9.89 -7.72
CA GLY A 443 18.52 -9.35 -9.06
C GLY A 443 20.00 -9.07 -9.31
N LEU A 444 20.76 -8.77 -8.25
CA LEU A 444 22.20 -8.56 -8.30
C LEU A 444 23.02 -9.88 -8.10
N GLY A 445 22.35 -11.02 -7.95
CA GLY A 445 23.00 -12.32 -7.70
C GLY A 445 23.67 -12.42 -6.33
N LEU A 446 23.21 -11.65 -5.35
CA LEU A 446 23.73 -11.61 -3.98
C LEU A 446 22.93 -12.52 -3.03
N ALA A 447 21.74 -12.96 -3.45
CA ALA A 447 20.91 -13.97 -2.84
C ALA A 447 20.31 -14.84 -3.93
N LYS A 448 20.00 -16.10 -3.59
CA LYS A 448 19.42 -17.08 -4.51
C LYS A 448 17.92 -16.85 -4.72
N ASP A 449 17.21 -16.57 -3.63
CA ASP A 449 15.77 -16.38 -3.56
C ASP A 449 15.42 -15.50 -2.36
N TYR A 450 14.11 -15.23 -2.13
CA TYR A 450 13.66 -14.38 -1.02
C TYR A 450 13.98 -15.00 0.35
N ALA A 451 13.89 -16.32 0.49
CA ALA A 451 14.20 -16.98 1.75
C ALA A 451 15.69 -16.78 2.11
N ASP A 452 16.59 -16.92 1.15
CA ASP A 452 18.02 -16.67 1.31
C ASP A 452 18.33 -15.19 1.60
N ALA A 453 17.67 -14.27 0.88
CA ALA A 453 17.81 -12.82 1.09
C ALA A 453 17.38 -12.40 2.51
N ILE A 454 16.27 -12.96 3.02
CA ILE A 454 15.73 -12.66 4.34
C ILE A 454 16.61 -13.29 5.43
N ALA A 455 17.01 -14.58 5.29
CA ALA A 455 17.82 -15.29 6.28
C ALA A 455 19.19 -14.65 6.50
N GLY A 456 19.75 -14.01 5.47
CA GLY A 456 21.04 -13.31 5.54
C GLY A 456 20.99 -11.95 6.25
N GLN A 457 19.81 -11.49 6.70
CA GLN A 457 19.64 -10.15 7.27
C GLN A 457 19.04 -10.21 8.67
N SER A 458 19.69 -9.51 9.61
CA SER A 458 19.05 -9.19 10.88
C SER A 458 18.17 -7.97 10.70
N LEU A 459 16.85 -8.16 10.74
CA LEU A 459 15.88 -7.04 10.76
C LEU A 459 15.86 -6.28 12.10
N GLY A 460 16.78 -6.59 13.01
CA GLY A 460 16.78 -6.18 14.41
C GLY A 460 15.88 -7.08 15.26
N GLU A 461 15.77 -6.76 16.55
CA GLU A 461 14.88 -7.50 17.47
C GLU A 461 13.43 -7.13 17.19
N GLU A 462 12.58 -8.13 16.96
CA GLU A 462 11.14 -7.93 16.90
C GLU A 462 10.57 -7.71 18.31
N THR A 463 9.64 -6.78 18.44
CA THR A 463 8.82 -6.64 19.65
C THR A 463 7.56 -7.50 19.48
N VAL A 464 7.27 -8.35 20.46
CA VAL A 464 6.06 -9.19 20.44
C VAL A 464 5.08 -8.73 21.50
N TYR A 465 3.86 -8.44 21.07
CA TYR A 465 2.74 -8.10 21.94
C TYR A 465 1.84 -9.31 22.07
N TYR A 466 1.72 -9.85 23.30
CA TYR A 466 0.84 -10.98 23.59
C TYR A 466 -0.54 -10.48 24.02
N PRO A 467 -1.63 -11.17 23.61
CA PRO A 467 -2.97 -10.79 24.02
C PRO A 467 -3.15 -10.91 25.55
N ASN A 468 -3.70 -9.86 26.19
CA ASN A 468 -4.07 -9.89 27.57
C ASN A 468 -5.45 -10.55 27.75
N ALA A 469 -5.48 -11.72 28.37
CA ALA A 469 -6.71 -12.49 28.58
C ALA A 469 -7.79 -11.74 29.41
N GLU A 470 -7.38 -10.80 30.26
CA GLU A 470 -8.33 -9.98 31.07
C GLU A 470 -9.17 -9.04 30.20
N ASN A 471 -8.61 -8.58 29.06
CA ASN A 471 -9.29 -7.68 28.13
C ASN A 471 -10.24 -8.40 27.17
N ARG A 472 -10.17 -9.73 27.08
CA ARG A 472 -10.91 -10.52 26.10
C ARG A 472 -12.41 -10.28 26.14
N ALA A 473 -13.00 -10.36 27.33
CA ALA A 473 -14.46 -10.27 27.50
C ALA A 473 -15.01 -8.89 27.07
N VAL A 474 -14.29 -7.81 27.40
CA VAL A 474 -14.71 -6.44 27.05
C VAL A 474 -14.61 -6.22 25.55
N TYR A 475 -13.52 -6.69 24.91
CA TYR A 475 -13.35 -6.54 23.47
C TYR A 475 -14.28 -7.44 22.64
N ASP A 476 -14.56 -8.67 23.09
CA ASP A 476 -15.54 -9.54 22.44
C ASP A 476 -16.95 -8.94 22.48
N LYS A 477 -17.33 -8.32 23.61
CA LYS A 477 -18.61 -7.60 23.73
C LYS A 477 -18.68 -6.40 22.79
N ALA A 478 -17.63 -5.57 22.76
CA ALA A 478 -17.56 -4.39 21.90
C ALA A 478 -17.56 -4.78 20.42
N PHE A 479 -16.77 -5.77 20.02
CA PHE A 479 -16.75 -6.32 18.68
C PHE A 479 -18.10 -6.89 18.24
N GLY A 480 -18.80 -7.58 19.13
CA GLY A 480 -20.15 -8.10 18.88
C GLY A 480 -21.19 -7.00 18.60
N VAL A 481 -20.99 -5.78 19.10
CA VAL A 481 -21.78 -4.59 18.75
C VAL A 481 -21.27 -4.00 17.42
N TYR A 482 -19.95 -3.77 17.30
CA TYR A 482 -19.31 -3.17 16.14
C TYR A 482 -19.69 -3.90 14.83
N SER A 483 -19.62 -5.22 14.81
CA SER A 483 -19.93 -6.05 13.64
C SER A 483 -21.37 -5.92 13.12
N LYS A 484 -22.28 -5.40 13.94
CA LYS A 484 -23.70 -5.19 13.59
C LYS A 484 -23.99 -3.77 13.12
N LEU A 485 -23.12 -2.79 13.46
CA LEU A 485 -23.42 -1.36 13.25
C LEU A 485 -23.75 -1.04 11.79
N TYR A 486 -22.92 -1.46 10.85
CA TYR A 486 -23.18 -1.13 9.44
C TYR A 486 -24.51 -1.69 8.97
N ARG A 487 -24.78 -2.98 9.19
CA ARG A 487 -26.04 -3.59 8.75
C ARG A 487 -27.25 -2.91 9.39
N THR A 488 -27.15 -2.47 10.65
CA THR A 488 -28.22 -1.78 11.35
C THR A 488 -28.45 -0.37 10.83
N LEU A 489 -27.36 0.35 10.53
CA LEU A 489 -27.41 1.75 10.12
C LEU A 489 -27.48 1.93 8.58
N LYS A 490 -27.29 0.87 7.80
CA LYS A 490 -27.29 0.92 6.35
C LYS A 490 -28.49 1.66 5.75
N PRO A 491 -29.75 1.45 6.20
CA PRO A 491 -30.89 2.18 5.65
C PRO A 491 -30.75 3.70 5.84
N LEU A 492 -30.17 4.16 6.97
CA LEU A 492 -29.95 5.58 7.22
C LEU A 492 -28.79 6.14 6.36
N TYR A 493 -27.74 5.35 6.16
CA TYR A 493 -26.66 5.72 5.25
C TYR A 493 -27.14 5.78 3.81
N ASP A 494 -28.00 4.85 3.38
CA ASP A 494 -28.63 4.86 2.05
C ASP A 494 -29.45 6.13 1.83
N GLU A 495 -30.21 6.56 2.84
CA GLU A 495 -31.05 7.76 2.79
C GLU A 495 -30.21 9.05 2.67
N ILE A 496 -29.13 9.17 3.46
CA ILE A 496 -28.31 10.40 3.52
C ILE A 496 -27.28 10.45 2.38
N ASN A 497 -26.61 9.33 2.10
CA ASN A 497 -25.44 9.27 1.23
C ASN A 497 -25.70 8.57 -0.12
N GLY A 498 -26.91 8.10 -0.35
CA GLY A 498 -27.30 7.35 -1.55
C GLY A 498 -26.98 5.86 -1.46
N VAL A 499 -27.63 5.08 -2.31
CA VAL A 499 -27.42 3.64 -2.46
C VAL A 499 -26.29 3.43 -3.47
N TYR A 500 -25.28 2.63 -3.11
CA TYR A 500 -24.13 2.27 -3.96
C TYR A 500 -24.11 0.78 -4.25
#